data_1effcbc979e0d6dd824bca0b3fd7841f
#
_entry.id   1effcbc979e0d6dd824bca0b3fd7841f
#
_cell.length_a   1.000
_cell.length_b   1.000
_cell.length_c   1.000
_cell.angle_alpha   90.00
_cell.angle_beta   90.00
_cell.angle_gamma   90.00
#
_symmetry.space_group_name_H-M   'P 1'
#
loop_
_entity.id
_entity.type
_entity.pdbx_description
1 polymer ?
#
loop_
_entity_poly.entity_id
_entity_poly.type
_entity_poly.pdbx_seq_one_letter_code
_entity_poly.pdbx_strand_id
1 'polypeptide(L)'
;MSKEIQPSAEHPSDASGSVQRFFKNDRFAERANIELLSVSPGQARAKMTLHPHHLNGYGTVQGGAIFTLADFAFAAASNSHGTVAVAINVSITFMKAGTTGTLWAEARELSRNFKLASYTVEVKDDAGELVALFQGLVYRKSEKIPA
;
A
#
# COMPACT_ATOMS: atom_id res chain seq x y z
N MET A 1 46.96 13.69 11.76
CA MET A 1 45.69 13.12 12.32
C MET A 1 44.59 13.36 11.30
N SER A 2 44.34 12.37 10.48
CA SER A 2 43.27 12.41 9.49
C SER A 2 41.95 12.04 10.21
N LYS A 3 41.02 12.96 10.27
CA LYS A 3 39.67 12.65 10.70
C LYS A 3 38.98 11.87 9.58
N GLU A 4 38.78 10.59 9.76
CA GLU A 4 37.89 9.82 8.92
C GLU A 4 36.48 10.38 9.09
N ILE A 5 35.96 10.96 8.01
CA ILE A 5 34.55 11.31 7.89
C ILE A 5 33.81 9.98 7.63
N GLN A 6 33.19 9.44 8.66
CA GLN A 6 32.26 8.32 8.46
C GLN A 6 31.08 8.84 7.65
N PRO A 7 30.66 8.15 6.58
CA PRO A 7 29.44 8.50 5.90
C PRO A 7 28.28 8.34 6.90
N SER A 8 27.50 9.40 7.08
CA SER A 8 26.27 9.35 7.84
C SER A 8 25.37 8.29 7.19
N ALA A 9 25.16 7.19 7.89
CA ALA A 9 24.17 6.21 7.50
C ALA A 9 22.82 6.93 7.50
N GLU A 10 22.23 7.11 6.32
CA GLU A 10 20.86 7.55 6.22
C GLU A 10 20.01 6.53 6.97
N HIS A 11 19.37 6.96 8.06
CA HIS A 11 18.51 6.11 8.84
C HIS A 11 17.31 5.68 7.98
N PRO A 12 16.98 4.37 7.92
CA PRO A 12 15.81 3.89 7.17
C PRO A 12 14.49 4.56 7.53
N SER A 13 14.44 5.25 8.67
CA SER A 13 13.27 5.96 9.18
C SER A 13 12.82 7.17 8.34
N ASP A 14 13.71 7.83 7.61
CA ASP A 14 13.36 9.06 6.89
C ASP A 14 12.56 8.81 5.63
N ALA A 15 12.88 7.78 4.85
CA ALA A 15 12.13 7.41 3.65
C ALA A 15 10.70 6.97 4.00
N SER A 16 10.52 6.18 5.04
CA SER A 16 9.20 5.72 5.50
C SER A 16 8.31 6.88 5.98
N GLY A 17 8.89 7.85 6.70
CA GLY A 17 8.17 9.05 7.14
C GLY A 17 7.71 9.92 5.97
N SER A 18 8.56 10.12 4.96
CA SER A 18 8.22 10.88 3.74
C SER A 18 7.09 10.21 2.95
N VAL A 19 7.11 8.90 2.81
CA VAL A 19 6.07 8.12 2.12
C VAL A 19 4.75 8.23 2.87
N GLN A 20 4.75 8.10 4.18
CA GLN A 20 3.54 8.27 4.99
C GLN A 20 2.93 9.65 4.82
N ARG A 21 3.74 10.71 4.84
CA ARG A 21 3.25 12.08 4.63
C ARG A 21 2.68 12.27 3.23
N PHE A 22 3.35 11.74 2.21
CA PHE A 22 2.90 11.83 0.82
C PHE A 22 1.54 11.17 0.62
N PHE A 23 1.36 9.95 1.11
CA PHE A 23 0.12 9.20 0.93
C PHE A 23 -1.06 9.73 1.77
N LYS A 24 -0.83 10.54 2.78
CA LYS A 24 -1.90 11.28 3.48
C LYS A 24 -2.63 12.28 2.59
N ASN A 25 -2.05 12.66 1.46
CA ASN A 25 -2.67 13.56 0.49
C ASN A 25 -3.50 12.82 -0.57
N ASP A 26 -3.64 11.51 -0.47
CA ASP A 26 -4.51 10.74 -1.36
C ASP A 26 -5.97 11.01 -1.03
N ARG A 27 -6.61 11.87 -1.86
CA ARG A 27 -7.98 12.33 -1.65
C ARG A 27 -9.01 11.22 -1.83
N PHE A 28 -8.75 10.31 -2.76
CA PHE A 28 -9.65 9.19 -3.03
C PHE A 28 -9.64 8.19 -1.87
N ALA A 29 -8.46 7.86 -1.38
CA ALA A 29 -8.30 6.99 -0.22
C ALA A 29 -8.94 7.59 1.05
N GLU A 30 -8.77 8.89 1.27
CA GLU A 30 -9.39 9.60 2.38
C GLU A 30 -10.93 9.48 2.35
N ARG A 31 -11.54 9.69 1.19
CA ARG A 31 -12.99 9.54 1.01
C ARG A 31 -13.50 8.11 1.18
N ALA A 32 -12.65 7.14 0.91
CA ALA A 32 -12.95 5.73 1.13
C ALA A 32 -12.70 5.29 2.58
N ASN A 33 -12.32 6.19 3.47
CA ASN A 33 -11.93 5.89 4.86
C ASN A 33 -10.76 4.91 4.96
N ILE A 34 -9.77 5.07 4.08
CA ILE A 34 -8.55 4.27 4.09
C ILE A 34 -7.49 5.02 4.89
N GLU A 35 -6.88 4.32 5.83
CA GLU A 35 -5.78 4.82 6.65
C GLU A 35 -4.52 4.01 6.41
N LEU A 36 -3.41 4.70 6.19
CA LEU A 36 -2.09 4.07 6.15
C LEU A 36 -1.59 3.87 7.60
N LEU A 37 -1.33 2.62 7.96
CA LEU A 37 -0.90 2.25 9.31
C LEU A 37 0.60 2.24 9.46
N SER A 38 1.31 1.65 8.49
CA SER A 38 2.77 1.53 8.54
C SER A 38 3.35 1.36 7.15
N VAL A 39 4.58 1.84 6.99
CA VAL A 39 5.41 1.65 5.80
C VAL A 39 6.81 1.29 6.27
N SER A 40 7.39 0.29 5.65
CA SER A 40 8.79 -0.08 5.76
C SER A 40 9.30 -0.51 4.38
N PRO A 41 10.62 -0.68 4.16
CA PRO A 41 11.11 -1.01 2.83
C PRO A 41 10.42 -2.26 2.24
N GLY A 42 9.71 -2.07 1.13
CA GLY A 42 8.98 -3.13 0.43
C GLY A 42 7.68 -3.58 1.10
N GLN A 43 7.22 -2.91 2.16
CA GLN A 43 6.04 -3.32 2.93
C GLN A 43 5.17 -2.12 3.30
N ALA A 44 3.87 -2.35 3.35
CA ALA A 44 2.92 -1.38 3.88
C ALA A 44 1.69 -2.09 4.45
N ARG A 45 1.07 -1.45 5.43
CA ARG A 45 -0.21 -1.88 5.99
C ARG A 45 -1.18 -0.71 5.95
N ALA A 46 -2.40 -1.01 5.58
CA ALA A 46 -3.50 -0.05 5.55
C ALA A 46 -4.78 -0.71 6.05
N LYS A 47 -5.74 0.09 6.45
CA LYS A 47 -7.08 -0.39 6.85
C LYS A 47 -8.17 0.48 6.25
N MET A 48 -9.35 -0.09 6.12
CA MET A 48 -10.56 0.59 5.72
C MET A 48 -11.68 0.17 6.67
N THR A 49 -12.14 1.09 7.50
CA THR A 49 -13.31 0.88 8.33
C THR A 49 -14.56 0.94 7.46
N LEU A 50 -15.36 -0.12 7.48
CA LEU A 50 -16.51 -0.24 6.60
C LEU A 50 -17.69 0.62 7.08
N HIS A 51 -18.28 1.32 6.12
CA HIS A 51 -19.46 2.15 6.28
C HIS A 51 -20.49 1.79 5.21
N PRO A 52 -21.78 2.19 5.37
CA PRO A 52 -22.80 1.90 4.37
C PRO A 52 -22.45 2.35 2.95
N HIS A 53 -21.65 3.43 2.79
CA HIS A 53 -21.26 3.91 1.46
C HIS A 53 -20.20 3.02 0.75
N HIS A 54 -19.62 2.04 1.44
CA HIS A 54 -18.77 1.02 0.82
C HIS A 54 -19.56 -0.15 0.23
N LEU A 55 -20.85 -0.25 0.52
CA LEU A 55 -21.66 -1.40 0.14
C LEU A 55 -22.25 -1.25 -1.25
N ASN A 56 -22.33 -2.36 -1.96
CA ASN A 56 -23.04 -2.47 -3.23
C ASN A 56 -24.54 -2.72 -3.04
N GLY A 57 -25.28 -2.91 -4.12
CA GLY A 57 -26.72 -3.16 -4.09
C GLY A 57 -27.12 -4.45 -3.38
N TYR A 58 -26.20 -5.39 -3.18
CA TYR A 58 -26.45 -6.62 -2.41
C TYR A 58 -26.19 -6.46 -0.91
N GLY A 59 -25.68 -5.32 -0.47
CA GLY A 59 -25.29 -5.10 0.93
C GLY A 59 -23.93 -5.71 1.30
N THR A 60 -23.11 -6.04 0.33
CA THR A 60 -21.72 -6.47 0.53
C THR A 60 -20.75 -5.38 0.07
N VAL A 61 -19.51 -5.44 0.53
CA VAL A 61 -18.50 -4.43 0.16
C VAL A 61 -18.29 -4.44 -1.35
N GLN A 62 -18.39 -3.26 -1.95
CA GLN A 62 -18.13 -3.06 -3.37
C GLN A 62 -16.70 -3.50 -3.71
N GLY A 63 -16.55 -4.33 -4.75
CA GLY A 63 -15.25 -4.81 -5.20
C GLY A 63 -14.27 -3.68 -5.49
N GLY A 64 -14.75 -2.56 -6.01
CA GLY A 64 -13.94 -1.37 -6.23
C GLY A 64 -13.38 -0.76 -4.93
N ALA A 65 -14.10 -0.85 -3.82
CA ALA A 65 -13.60 -0.40 -2.52
C ALA A 65 -12.48 -1.31 -2.00
N ILE A 66 -12.64 -2.62 -2.13
CA ILE A 66 -11.59 -3.60 -1.79
C ILE A 66 -10.35 -3.38 -2.65
N PHE A 67 -10.55 -3.19 -3.95
CA PHE A 67 -9.48 -2.88 -4.89
C PHE A 67 -8.72 -1.60 -4.48
N THR A 68 -9.44 -0.54 -4.14
CA THR A 68 -8.84 0.74 -3.74
C THR A 68 -7.97 0.58 -2.49
N LEU A 69 -8.43 -0.17 -1.50
CA LEU A 69 -7.65 -0.46 -0.30
C LEU A 69 -6.37 -1.22 -0.64
N ALA A 70 -6.46 -2.27 -1.43
CA ALA A 70 -5.30 -3.06 -1.85
C ALA A 70 -4.32 -2.23 -2.69
N ASP A 71 -4.82 -1.47 -3.64
CA ASP A 71 -4.02 -0.60 -4.50
C ASP A 71 -3.29 0.49 -3.71
N PHE A 72 -3.95 1.05 -2.70
CA PHE A 72 -3.34 2.05 -1.80
C PHE A 72 -2.17 1.46 -1.01
N ALA A 73 -2.33 0.28 -0.42
CA ALA A 73 -1.24 -0.41 0.29
C ALA A 73 -0.10 -0.78 -0.68
N PHE A 74 -0.44 -1.24 -1.87
CA PHE A 74 0.51 -1.53 -2.94
C PHE A 74 1.31 -0.28 -3.35
N ALA A 75 0.64 0.85 -3.54
CA ALA A 75 1.30 2.11 -3.87
C ALA A 75 2.27 2.56 -2.76
N ALA A 76 1.86 2.49 -1.51
CA ALA A 76 2.71 2.84 -0.38
C ALA A 76 3.95 1.92 -0.29
N ALA A 77 3.76 0.61 -0.43
CA ALA A 77 4.87 -0.35 -0.41
C ALA A 77 5.83 -0.15 -1.58
N SER A 78 5.31 0.05 -2.79
CA SER A 78 6.15 0.22 -3.99
C SER A 78 6.93 1.53 -4.00
N ASN A 79 6.45 2.56 -3.34
CA ASN A 79 7.14 3.85 -3.18
C ASN A 79 8.00 3.92 -1.90
N SER A 80 8.03 2.86 -1.10
CA SER A 80 8.69 2.83 0.20
C SER A 80 10.21 2.98 0.14
N HIS A 81 10.80 2.75 -1.04
CA HIS A 81 12.24 2.93 -1.26
C HIS A 81 12.65 4.39 -1.50
N GLY A 82 11.68 5.32 -1.49
CA GLY A 82 11.93 6.74 -1.62
C GLY A 82 11.93 7.27 -3.04
N THR A 83 11.73 6.42 -4.04
CA THR A 83 11.60 6.79 -5.44
C THR A 83 10.20 6.49 -5.96
N VAL A 84 9.76 7.25 -6.96
CA VAL A 84 8.44 7.08 -7.56
C VAL A 84 8.34 5.74 -8.26
N ALA A 85 7.28 5.00 -7.98
CA ALA A 85 6.90 3.80 -8.69
C ALA A 85 5.44 3.91 -9.13
N VAL A 86 5.15 3.49 -10.35
CA VAL A 86 3.80 3.56 -10.92
C VAL A 86 3.32 2.17 -11.33
N ALA A 87 2.09 1.86 -11.00
CA ALA A 87 1.48 0.59 -11.37
C ALA A 87 1.33 0.48 -12.89
N ILE A 88 1.72 -0.63 -13.46
CA ILE A 88 1.56 -0.91 -14.89
C ILE A 88 0.72 -2.16 -15.17
N ASN A 89 0.57 -3.04 -14.20
CA ASN A 89 -0.32 -4.20 -14.31
C ASN A 89 -0.74 -4.66 -12.92
N VAL A 90 -2.02 -4.91 -12.75
CA VAL A 90 -2.56 -5.44 -11.48
C VAL A 90 -3.64 -6.46 -11.76
N SER A 91 -3.78 -7.42 -10.85
CA SER A 91 -4.88 -8.37 -10.82
C SER A 91 -5.38 -8.54 -9.39
N ILE A 92 -6.66 -8.83 -9.25
CA ILE A 92 -7.26 -9.10 -7.96
C ILE A 92 -8.19 -10.30 -8.06
N THR A 93 -8.16 -11.15 -7.04
CA THR A 93 -9.10 -12.24 -6.86
C THR A 93 -9.87 -12.00 -5.57
N PHE A 94 -11.20 -11.93 -5.69
CA PHE A 94 -12.09 -11.81 -4.53
C PHE A 94 -12.44 -13.19 -4.01
N MET A 95 -12.13 -13.45 -2.75
CA MET A 95 -12.28 -14.77 -2.12
C MET A 95 -13.57 -14.87 -1.30
N LYS A 96 -14.02 -13.74 -0.73
CA LYS A 96 -15.08 -13.69 0.26
C LYS A 96 -15.78 -12.34 0.25
N ALA A 97 -17.08 -12.33 0.46
CA ALA A 97 -17.82 -11.09 0.66
C ALA A 97 -17.57 -10.52 2.06
N GLY A 98 -17.29 -9.23 2.14
CA GLY A 98 -17.26 -8.48 3.40
C GLY A 98 -18.54 -7.70 3.60
N THR A 99 -18.98 -7.53 4.86
CA THR A 99 -20.22 -6.78 5.18
C THR A 99 -20.06 -5.76 6.30
N THR A 100 -19.25 -6.05 7.31
CA THR A 100 -19.10 -5.21 8.51
C THR A 100 -17.67 -5.26 9.03
N GLY A 101 -17.34 -4.32 9.91
CA GLY A 101 -16.06 -4.26 10.59
C GLY A 101 -15.02 -3.49 9.81
N THR A 102 -13.80 -3.99 9.81
CA THR A 102 -12.65 -3.37 9.17
C THR A 102 -11.98 -4.35 8.22
N LEU A 103 -11.56 -3.87 7.06
CA LEU A 103 -10.68 -4.61 6.16
C LEU A 103 -9.23 -4.12 6.33
N TRP A 104 -8.32 -5.07 6.33
CA TRP A 104 -6.89 -4.86 6.56
C TRP A 104 -6.11 -5.30 5.34
N ALA A 105 -5.28 -4.42 4.79
CA ALA A 105 -4.42 -4.73 3.65
C ALA A 105 -2.97 -4.80 4.10
N GLU A 106 -2.28 -5.84 3.68
CA GLU A 106 -0.85 -6.04 3.92
C GLU A 106 -0.16 -6.24 2.58
N ALA A 107 0.65 -5.27 2.19
CA ALA A 107 1.44 -5.31 0.95
C ALA A 107 2.87 -5.71 1.25
N ARG A 108 3.43 -6.59 0.43
CA ARG A 108 4.83 -6.97 0.49
C ARG A 108 5.43 -7.15 -0.89
N GLU A 109 6.68 -6.77 -1.00
CA GLU A 109 7.49 -6.94 -2.20
C GLU A 109 7.85 -8.41 -2.40
N LEU A 110 7.67 -8.90 -3.63
CA LEU A 110 8.08 -10.24 -4.04
C LEU A 110 9.41 -10.23 -4.77
N SER A 111 9.60 -9.24 -5.64
CA SER A 111 10.79 -9.10 -6.47
C SER A 111 11.00 -7.65 -6.84
N ARG A 112 12.24 -7.23 -6.90
CA ARG A 112 12.61 -5.87 -7.29
C ARG A 112 13.90 -5.87 -8.09
N ASN A 113 13.89 -5.19 -9.23
CA ASN A 113 15.11 -4.84 -9.97
C ASN A 113 15.14 -3.34 -10.25
N PHE A 114 16.06 -2.90 -11.08
CA PHE A 114 16.25 -1.48 -11.36
C PHE A 114 15.01 -0.78 -11.91
N LYS A 115 14.24 -1.46 -12.77
CA LYS A 115 13.07 -0.87 -13.45
C LYS A 115 11.73 -1.41 -13.00
N LEU A 116 11.66 -2.63 -12.50
CA LEU A 116 10.42 -3.34 -12.21
C LEU A 116 10.44 -3.87 -10.79
N ALA A 117 9.28 -3.90 -10.18
CA ALA A 117 9.07 -4.60 -8.91
C ALA A 117 7.66 -5.18 -8.86
N SER A 118 7.53 -6.34 -8.27
CA SER A 118 6.25 -7.02 -8.09
C SER A 118 5.92 -7.16 -6.61
N TYR A 119 4.62 -7.07 -6.33
CA TYR A 119 4.06 -7.05 -4.98
C TYR A 119 2.85 -7.95 -4.89
N THR A 120 2.62 -8.46 -3.69
CA THR A 120 1.36 -9.09 -3.33
C THR A 120 0.71 -8.30 -2.21
N VAL A 121 -0.61 -8.23 -2.21
CA VAL A 121 -1.39 -7.62 -1.14
C VAL A 121 -2.47 -8.59 -0.71
N GLU A 122 -2.49 -8.93 0.57
CA GLU A 122 -3.55 -9.69 1.18
C GLU A 122 -4.52 -8.73 1.86
N VAL A 123 -5.80 -8.84 1.54
CA VAL A 123 -6.87 -8.12 2.23
C VAL A 123 -7.61 -9.11 3.11
N LYS A 124 -7.65 -8.85 4.41
CA LYS A 124 -8.25 -9.71 5.42
C LYS A 124 -9.34 -8.97 6.20
N ASP A 125 -10.29 -9.73 6.72
CA ASP A 125 -11.30 -9.21 7.64
C ASP A 125 -10.81 -9.23 9.10
N ASP A 126 -11.66 -8.82 10.03
CA ASP A 126 -11.33 -8.79 11.46
C ASP A 126 -11.04 -10.18 12.05
N ALA A 127 -11.57 -11.23 11.44
CA ALA A 127 -11.28 -12.62 11.84
C ALA A 127 -9.95 -13.14 11.28
N GLY A 128 -9.27 -12.34 10.47
CA GLY A 128 -8.02 -12.74 9.81
C GLY A 128 -8.23 -13.61 8.57
N GLU A 129 -9.46 -13.74 8.10
CA GLU A 129 -9.76 -14.50 6.89
C GLU A 129 -9.48 -13.67 5.64
N LEU A 130 -8.96 -14.32 4.61
CA LEU A 130 -8.63 -13.69 3.34
C LEU A 130 -9.89 -13.29 2.58
N VAL A 131 -10.04 -11.99 2.33
CA VAL A 131 -11.14 -11.40 1.56
C VAL A 131 -10.76 -11.27 0.10
N ALA A 132 -9.54 -10.86 -0.18
CA ALA A 132 -9.03 -10.69 -1.53
C ALA A 132 -7.51 -10.86 -1.58
N LEU A 133 -7.03 -11.32 -2.72
CA LEU A 133 -5.62 -11.37 -3.06
C LEU A 133 -5.37 -10.48 -4.27
N PHE A 134 -4.46 -9.54 -4.11
CA PHE A 134 -4.06 -8.58 -5.13
C PHE A 134 -2.60 -8.81 -5.50
N GLN A 135 -2.27 -8.71 -6.77
CA GLN A 135 -0.90 -8.75 -7.25
C GLN A 135 -0.67 -7.59 -8.21
N GLY A 136 0.45 -6.91 -8.06
CA GLY A 136 0.76 -5.75 -8.87
C GLY A 136 2.21 -5.70 -9.31
N LEU A 137 2.42 -5.13 -10.48
CA LEU A 137 3.71 -4.83 -11.07
C LEU A 137 3.83 -3.32 -11.22
N VAL A 138 4.94 -2.76 -10.75
CA VAL A 138 5.26 -1.34 -10.91
C VAL A 138 6.43 -1.15 -11.86
N TYR A 139 6.41 -0.02 -12.56
CA TYR A 139 7.58 0.57 -13.19
C TYR A 139 8.23 1.55 -12.22
N ARG A 140 9.51 1.38 -11.98
CA ARG A 140 10.29 2.21 -11.03
C ARG A 140 10.96 3.35 -11.77
N LYS A 141 10.66 4.57 -11.33
CA LYS A 141 11.29 5.79 -11.83
C LYS A 141 12.50 6.17 -10.98
N SER A 142 13.37 7.02 -11.52
CA SER A 142 14.51 7.56 -10.79
C SER A 142 14.15 8.78 -9.91
N GLU A 143 13.00 9.37 -10.13
CA GLU A 143 12.52 10.54 -9.38
C GLU A 143 12.29 10.19 -7.91
N LYS A 144 12.68 11.10 -7.01
CA LYS A 144 12.40 10.96 -5.58
C LYS A 144 10.94 11.33 -5.27
N ILE A 145 10.36 10.67 -4.28
CA ILE A 145 9.08 11.06 -3.73
C ILE A 145 9.19 12.47 -3.16
N PRO A 146 8.23 13.37 -3.44
CA PRO A 146 8.21 14.70 -2.84
C PRO A 146 8.21 14.64 -1.32
N ALA A 147 9.02 15.47 -0.70
CA ALA A 147 9.15 15.55 0.76
C ALA A 147 7.92 16.17 1.42
#